data_3c3b309761741a3b4f4f3c8f92d31d6f
#
_entry.id   3c3b309761741a3b4f4f3c8f92d31d6f
#
_cell.length_a   1.000
_cell.length_b   1.000
_cell.length_c   1.000
_cell.angle_alpha   90.00
_cell.angle_beta   90.00
_cell.angle_gamma   90.00
#
_symmetry.space_group_name_H-M   'P 1'
#
loop_
_entity.id
_entity.type
_entity.pdbx_description
1 polymer ?
#
loop_
_entity_poly.entity_id
_entity_poly.type
_entity_poly.pdbx_seq_one_letter_code
_entity_poly.pdbx_strand_id
1 'polypeptide(L)'
;MLMFSPMGGKERTSVYLVGWANAWDWMPFWKDWGPTYQECWCGFYNIPREAVLAEDNTLKFIPVKELQDLRKNXQEEADILIKEDEKKELRSGCVYETEMRINLKKSTADKIKLNLRMSQGKKTEILFDLKRAEAYFDRNNSDGWSKGVASCPLNFVLIFSLLH
;
A
#
# COMPACT_ATOMS: atom_id res chain seq x y z
N MET A 1 10.96 11.23 11.01
CA MET A 1 11.25 10.86 12.40
C MET A 1 10.64 9.49 12.65
N LEU A 2 11.50 8.53 12.98
CA LEU A 2 11.08 7.17 13.31
C LEU A 2 11.03 7.06 14.83
N MET A 3 9.89 6.72 15.37
CA MET A 3 9.77 6.46 16.80
C MET A 3 9.85 4.96 17.05
N PHE A 4 10.78 4.57 17.91
CA PHE A 4 10.94 3.20 18.36
C PHE A 4 10.39 3.11 19.77
N SER A 5 9.49 2.19 20.01
CA SER A 5 9.06 1.88 21.37
C SER A 5 9.29 0.39 21.64
N PRO A 6 10.28 0.05 22.45
CA PRO A 6 10.39 -1.33 22.91
C PRO A 6 9.36 -1.56 24.03
N MET A 7 8.33 -2.32 23.72
CA MET A 7 7.43 -2.81 24.77
C MET A 7 7.96 -4.14 25.27
N GLY A 8 8.57 -4.09 26.44
CA GLY A 8 9.25 -5.23 27.03
C GLY A 8 8.35 -6.18 27.78
N GLY A 9 8.23 -7.39 27.27
CA GLY A 9 7.88 -8.58 28.03
C GLY A 9 9.00 -9.60 27.83
N LYS A 10 9.17 -10.48 28.75
CA LYS A 10 10.39 -11.32 28.91
C LYS A 10 10.81 -12.23 27.73
N GLU A 11 10.11 -12.26 26.58
CA GLU A 11 10.45 -13.25 25.54
C GLU A 11 10.42 -12.77 24.09
N ARG A 12 9.87 -11.60 23.76
CA ARG A 12 9.94 -11.05 22.39
C ARG A 12 9.92 -9.54 22.42
N THR A 13 11.02 -8.95 22.01
CA THR A 13 11.07 -7.50 21.80
C THR A 13 10.47 -7.21 20.43
N SER A 14 9.23 -6.77 20.40
CA SER A 14 8.62 -6.27 19.17
C SER A 14 9.03 -4.83 18.96
N VAL A 15 9.49 -4.53 17.75
CA VAL A 15 9.86 -3.18 17.35
C VAL A 15 8.71 -2.62 16.50
N TYR A 16 8.08 -1.57 17.00
CA TYR A 16 6.99 -0.90 16.29
C TYR A 16 7.50 0.37 15.64
N LEU A 17 7.07 0.59 14.42
CA LEU A 17 7.48 1.73 13.61
C LEU A 17 6.26 2.54 13.23
N VAL A 18 6.32 3.83 13.52
CA VAL A 18 5.34 4.80 13.04
C VAL A 18 6.12 5.93 12.36
N GLY A 19 5.92 6.07 11.08
CA GLY A 19 6.61 7.09 10.29
C GLY A 19 5.70 8.27 9.97
N TRP A 20 6.30 9.42 9.79
CA TRP A 20 5.59 10.58 9.24
C TRP A 20 5.50 10.40 7.74
N ALA A 21 4.27 10.44 7.20
CA ALA A 21 4.03 10.14 5.79
C ALA A 21 4.35 11.30 4.86
N ASN A 22 4.46 12.52 5.37
CA ASN A 22 4.85 13.67 4.56
C ASN A 22 6.34 13.65 4.28
N ALA A 23 6.70 13.57 3.02
CA ALA A 23 8.10 13.64 2.61
C ALA A 23 8.49 15.09 2.30
N TRP A 24 9.67 15.48 2.73
CA TRP A 24 10.16 16.84 2.53
C TRP A 24 10.31 17.20 1.05
N ASP A 25 10.61 16.23 0.22
CA ASP A 25 10.90 16.48 -1.20
C ASP A 25 9.65 16.66 -2.05
N TRP A 26 8.60 15.91 -1.75
CA TRP A 26 7.42 15.91 -2.61
C TRP A 26 6.21 16.63 -2.00
N MET A 27 6.31 17.04 -0.77
CA MET A 27 5.22 17.74 -0.08
C MET A 27 5.73 19.06 0.53
N PRO A 28 5.91 20.09 -0.29
CA PRO A 28 6.46 21.37 0.16
C PRO A 28 5.41 22.21 0.93
N PHE A 29 5.03 21.71 2.08
CA PHE A 29 4.00 22.35 2.90
C PHE A 29 4.40 23.73 3.42
N TRP A 30 5.69 24.02 3.45
CA TRP A 30 6.20 25.35 3.81
C TRP A 30 5.93 26.39 2.72
N LYS A 31 5.70 25.93 1.49
CA LYS A 31 5.54 26.80 0.34
C LYS A 31 4.08 27.21 0.15
N ASP A 32 3.21 26.23 0.04
CA ASP A 32 1.79 26.45 -0.24
C ASP A 32 0.89 25.76 0.79
N TRP A 33 1.48 25.21 1.85
CA TRP A 33 0.82 24.44 2.90
C TRP A 33 0.08 23.21 2.38
N GLY A 34 0.27 22.85 1.09
CA GLY A 34 -0.34 21.70 0.48
C GLY A 34 -1.86 21.81 0.33
N PRO A 35 -2.48 20.83 -0.32
CA PRO A 35 -3.92 20.89 -0.58
C PRO A 35 -4.79 20.71 0.67
N THR A 36 -4.23 20.19 1.76
CA THR A 36 -4.98 19.87 2.97
C THR A 36 -5.02 21.01 3.99
N TYR A 37 -4.24 22.04 3.77
CA TYR A 37 -4.23 23.19 4.69
C TYR A 37 -5.62 23.82 4.84
N GLN A 38 -6.35 23.94 3.73
CA GLN A 38 -7.70 24.50 3.73
C GLN A 38 -8.70 23.59 4.45
N GLU A 39 -8.36 22.32 4.65
CA GLU A 39 -9.17 21.36 5.39
C GLU A 39 -8.78 21.31 6.88
N CYS A 40 -7.94 22.21 7.30
CA CYS A 40 -7.49 22.39 8.69
C CYS A 40 -6.64 21.21 9.22
N TRP A 41 -5.89 20.55 8.34
CA TRP A 41 -4.92 19.54 8.79
C TRP A 41 -3.66 19.57 7.93
N CYS A 42 -2.57 19.11 8.49
CA CYS A 42 -1.28 19.07 7.80
C CYS A 42 -0.46 17.89 8.33
N GLY A 43 -0.21 16.97 7.43
CA GLY A 43 0.58 15.80 7.73
C GLY A 43 -0.22 14.66 8.37
N PHE A 44 0.32 13.47 8.26
CA PHE A 44 -0.29 12.27 8.85
C PHE A 44 0.78 11.24 9.12
N TYR A 45 0.46 10.30 9.98
CA TYR A 45 1.35 9.19 10.28
C TYR A 45 1.03 8.00 9.36
N ASN A 46 2.06 7.26 9.03
CA ASN A 46 1.89 5.97 8.38
C ASN A 46 1.21 4.99 9.33
N ILE A 47 0.60 3.99 8.75
CA ILE A 47 0.03 2.86 9.49
C ILE A 47 1.13 2.25 10.37
N PRO A 48 0.88 2.03 11.67
CA PRO A 48 1.87 1.39 12.53
C PRO A 48 2.25 0.00 12.02
N ARG A 49 3.53 -0.29 12.05
CA ARG A 49 4.08 -1.55 11.55
C ARG A 49 5.00 -2.19 12.57
N GLU A 50 5.00 -3.49 12.60
CA GLU A 50 5.97 -4.28 13.35
C GLU A 50 7.13 -4.65 12.41
N ALA A 51 8.36 -4.43 12.87
CA ALA A 51 9.54 -4.86 12.16
C ALA A 51 9.83 -6.31 12.53
N VAL A 52 9.84 -7.19 11.55
CA VAL A 52 10.05 -8.63 11.76
C VAL A 52 11.25 -9.07 10.92
N LEU A 53 12.17 -9.78 11.55
CA LEU A 53 13.29 -10.38 10.83
C LEU A 53 12.82 -11.69 10.19
N ALA A 54 12.91 -11.78 8.89
CA ALA A 54 12.55 -12.99 8.14
C ALA A 54 13.69 -14.01 8.18
N GLU A 55 13.39 -15.25 7.78
CA GLU A 55 14.36 -16.35 7.78
C GLU A 55 15.56 -16.10 6.86
N ASP A 56 15.36 -15.31 5.83
CA ASP A 56 16.41 -14.91 4.87
C ASP A 56 17.21 -13.69 5.32
N ASN A 57 17.06 -13.29 6.56
CA ASN A 57 17.67 -12.11 7.18
C ASN A 57 17.21 -10.77 6.58
N THR A 58 16.12 -10.74 5.85
CA THR A 58 15.51 -9.46 5.44
C THR A 58 14.57 -8.93 6.51
N LEU A 59 14.45 -7.61 6.59
CA LEU A 59 13.48 -6.97 7.46
C LEU A 59 12.15 -6.79 6.73
N LYS A 60 11.09 -7.31 7.32
CA LYS A 60 9.73 -7.10 6.86
C LYS A 60 9.02 -6.12 7.78
N PHE A 61 8.19 -5.26 7.21
CA PHE A 61 7.42 -4.26 7.95
C PHE A 61 5.94 -4.58 7.78
N ILE A 62 5.38 -5.25 8.77
CA ILE A 62 4.04 -5.82 8.71
C ILE A 62 3.09 -4.91 9.51
N PRO A 63 1.93 -4.52 8.95
CA PRO A 63 0.96 -3.75 9.74
C PRO A 63 0.65 -4.46 11.05
N VAL A 64 0.55 -3.69 12.13
CA VAL A 64 0.30 -4.28 13.45
C VAL A 64 -1.04 -5.02 13.48
N LYS A 65 -1.08 -6.13 14.17
CA LYS A 65 -2.25 -7.03 14.16
C LYS A 65 -3.50 -6.37 14.73
N GLU A 66 -3.34 -5.41 15.60
CA GLU A 66 -4.44 -4.68 16.22
C GLU A 66 -5.30 -3.93 15.19
N LEU A 67 -4.76 -3.63 14.02
CA LEU A 67 -5.54 -3.03 12.93
C LEU A 67 -6.64 -3.96 12.43
N GLN A 68 -6.49 -5.26 12.64
CA GLN A 68 -7.51 -6.23 12.24
C GLN A 68 -8.82 -6.04 13.03
N ASP A 69 -8.73 -5.49 14.24
CA ASP A 69 -9.92 -5.20 15.06
C ASP A 69 -10.79 -4.11 14.45
N LEU A 70 -10.24 -3.33 13.52
CA LEU A 70 -10.98 -2.29 12.81
C LEU A 70 -11.72 -2.81 11.58
N ARG A 71 -11.43 -4.06 11.18
CA ARG A 71 -12.04 -4.66 9.99
C ARG A 71 -13.54 -4.89 10.20
N LYS A 72 -14.34 -4.46 9.22
CA LYS A 72 -15.80 -4.66 9.21
C LYS A 72 -16.19 -5.06 7.79
N ASN A 73 -17.28 -5.82 7.71
CA ASN A 73 -17.94 -6.18 6.44
C ASN A 73 -17.03 -6.94 5.44
N UNK A 74 -16.16 -7.87 5.71
CA UNK A 74 -15.46 -8.43 5.06
C UNK A 74 -16.10 -8.86 4.06
N GLN A 75 -15.78 -9.00 3.13
CA GLN A 75 -16.30 -9.62 1.91
C GLN A 75 -15.18 -10.40 1.26
N GLU A 76 -15.50 -11.55 0.76
CA GLU A 76 -14.52 -12.40 0.10
C GLU A 76 -15.07 -12.86 -1.26
N GLU A 77 -14.23 -12.80 -2.27
CA GLU A 77 -14.49 -13.39 -3.57
C GLU A 77 -13.33 -14.34 -3.92
N ALA A 78 -13.65 -15.53 -4.39
CA ALA A 78 -12.65 -16.53 -4.74
C ALA A 78 -12.78 -16.93 -6.20
N ASP A 79 -11.74 -17.54 -6.73
CA ASP A 79 -11.67 -18.10 -8.07
C ASP A 79 -12.00 -17.10 -9.18
N ILE A 80 -11.54 -15.89 -9.00
CA ILE A 80 -11.71 -14.83 -10.00
C ILE A 80 -10.71 -15.08 -11.14
N LEU A 81 -11.24 -15.24 -12.36
CA LEU A 81 -10.42 -15.32 -13.57
C LEU A 81 -10.59 -14.01 -14.34
N ILE A 82 -9.48 -13.37 -14.64
CA ILE A 82 -9.46 -12.14 -15.44
C ILE A 82 -8.66 -12.44 -16.70
N LYS A 83 -9.28 -12.30 -17.84
CA LYS A 83 -8.64 -12.55 -19.15
C LYS A 83 -7.87 -11.31 -19.60
N GLU A 84 -7.08 -11.49 -20.67
CA GLU A 84 -6.35 -10.38 -21.30
C GLU A 84 -7.31 -9.23 -21.64
N ASP A 85 -6.92 -8.03 -21.32
CA ASP A 85 -7.69 -6.78 -21.51
C ASP A 85 -9.02 -6.73 -20.76
N GLU A 86 -9.34 -7.72 -19.95
CA GLU A 86 -10.53 -7.70 -19.11
C GLU A 86 -10.26 -6.91 -17.82
N LYS A 87 -11.29 -6.25 -17.33
CA LYS A 87 -11.24 -5.51 -16.06
C LYS A 87 -12.29 -6.04 -15.10
N LYS A 88 -11.89 -6.27 -13.89
CA LYS A 88 -12.81 -6.62 -12.81
C LYS A 88 -12.90 -5.44 -11.86
N GLU A 89 -14.09 -4.89 -11.73
CA GLU A 89 -14.35 -3.90 -10.69
C GLU A 89 -14.45 -4.62 -9.34
N LEU A 90 -13.65 -4.20 -8.39
CA LEU A 90 -13.63 -4.84 -7.08
C LEU A 90 -14.69 -4.20 -6.17
N ARG A 91 -14.43 -3.04 -5.67
CA ARG A 91 -15.34 -2.36 -4.75
C ARG A 91 -15.18 -0.85 -4.83
N SER A 92 -16.20 -0.14 -4.44
CA SER A 92 -16.14 1.31 -4.26
C SER A 92 -16.23 1.65 -2.78
N GLY A 93 -15.55 2.71 -2.37
CA GLY A 93 -15.55 3.16 -0.98
C GLY A 93 -14.41 4.15 -0.73
N CYS A 94 -14.48 4.83 0.40
CA CYS A 94 -13.47 5.81 0.78
C CYS A 94 -12.44 5.23 1.75
N VAL A 95 -12.84 4.24 2.56
CA VAL A 95 -11.96 3.61 3.54
C VAL A 95 -12.10 2.10 3.39
N TYR A 96 -11.01 1.42 3.04
CA TYR A 96 -11.05 -0.03 2.86
C TYR A 96 -9.65 -0.63 2.98
N GLU A 97 -9.63 -1.90 3.30
CA GLU A 97 -8.44 -2.74 3.22
C GLU A 97 -8.69 -3.82 2.17
N THR A 98 -7.72 -4.08 1.33
CA THR A 98 -7.82 -5.14 0.31
C THR A 98 -6.65 -6.09 0.46
N GLU A 99 -6.96 -7.37 0.58
CA GLU A 99 -5.97 -8.44 0.48
C GLU A 99 -6.26 -9.21 -0.80
N MET A 100 -5.25 -9.35 -1.65
CA MET A 100 -5.35 -10.11 -2.90
C MET A 100 -4.34 -11.21 -2.93
N ARG A 101 -4.79 -12.41 -3.32
CA ARG A 101 -3.91 -13.55 -3.56
C ARG A 101 -3.95 -13.91 -5.03
N ILE A 102 -2.81 -13.84 -5.69
CA ILE A 102 -2.70 -14.11 -7.11
C ILE A 102 -1.97 -15.43 -7.31
N ASN A 103 -2.61 -16.33 -8.05
CA ASN A 103 -2.00 -17.63 -8.34
C ASN A 103 -1.09 -17.51 -9.57
N LEU A 104 0.18 -17.25 -9.33
CA LEU A 104 1.16 -17.07 -10.40
C LEU A 104 1.41 -18.34 -11.20
N LYS A 105 1.21 -19.54 -10.60
CA LYS A 105 1.40 -20.80 -11.31
C LYS A 105 0.33 -21.04 -12.38
N LYS A 106 -0.85 -20.46 -12.19
CA LYS A 106 -1.95 -20.56 -13.15
C LYS A 106 -2.07 -19.34 -14.05
N SER A 107 -1.29 -18.30 -13.81
CA SER A 107 -1.35 -17.07 -14.58
C SER A 107 -0.40 -17.12 -15.79
N THR A 108 -0.89 -16.67 -16.93
CA THR A 108 -0.07 -16.43 -18.12
C THR A 108 0.22 -14.94 -18.31
N ALA A 109 -0.22 -14.11 -17.39
CA ALA A 109 -0.08 -12.67 -17.51
C ALA A 109 1.37 -12.23 -17.30
N ASP A 110 1.84 -11.36 -18.15
CA ASP A 110 3.12 -10.67 -17.97
C ASP A 110 3.01 -9.52 -17.00
N LYS A 111 1.84 -8.90 -16.95
CA LYS A 111 1.59 -7.70 -16.14
C LYS A 111 0.19 -7.75 -15.53
N ILE A 112 0.11 -7.31 -14.30
CA ILE A 112 -1.16 -7.17 -13.57
C ILE A 112 -1.25 -5.72 -13.10
N LYS A 113 -2.41 -5.10 -13.32
CA LYS A 113 -2.65 -3.71 -12.92
C LYS A 113 -3.77 -3.63 -11.90
N LEU A 114 -3.53 -2.85 -10.85
CA LEU A 114 -4.53 -2.48 -9.87
C LEU A 114 -4.72 -0.97 -9.93
N ASN A 115 -5.90 -0.53 -10.29
CA ASN A 115 -6.23 0.89 -10.32
C ASN A 115 -6.99 1.25 -9.04
N LEU A 116 -6.49 2.25 -8.34
CA LEU A 116 -7.05 2.71 -7.06
C LEU A 116 -7.57 4.14 -7.20
N ARG A 117 -8.51 4.49 -6.35
CA ARG A 117 -9.04 5.86 -6.24
C ARG A 117 -9.48 6.43 -7.59
N MET A 118 -10.23 5.60 -8.33
CA MET A 118 -10.67 5.98 -9.67
C MET A 118 -11.87 6.94 -9.57
N SER A 119 -11.71 8.13 -10.13
CA SER A 119 -12.80 9.11 -10.21
C SER A 119 -12.48 10.14 -11.29
N GLN A 120 -13.45 10.44 -12.11
CA GLN A 120 -13.36 11.51 -13.13
C GLN A 120 -12.10 11.41 -13.99
N GLY A 121 -11.74 10.20 -14.40
CA GLY A 121 -10.55 9.96 -15.23
C GLY A 121 -9.23 9.97 -14.48
N LYS A 122 -9.23 10.20 -13.18
CA LYS A 122 -8.06 10.13 -12.33
C LYS A 122 -7.92 8.73 -11.73
N LYS A 123 -6.69 8.31 -11.48
CA LYS A 123 -6.40 7.03 -10.82
C LYS A 123 -4.98 7.01 -10.26
N THR A 124 -4.78 6.18 -9.26
CA THR A 124 -3.45 5.73 -8.85
C THR A 124 -3.29 4.31 -9.38
N GLU A 125 -2.20 4.01 -10.06
CA GLU A 125 -1.98 2.68 -10.65
C GLU A 125 -0.86 1.94 -9.92
N ILE A 126 -1.12 0.69 -9.55
CA ILE A 126 -0.07 -0.22 -9.13
C ILE A 126 0.09 -1.24 -10.26
N LEU A 127 1.27 -1.29 -10.84
CA LEU A 127 1.62 -2.24 -11.89
C LEU A 127 2.58 -3.28 -11.35
N PHE A 128 2.23 -4.53 -11.46
CA PHE A 128 3.10 -5.67 -11.16
C PHE A 128 3.62 -6.22 -12.48
N ASP A 129 4.89 -6.00 -12.76
CA ASP A 129 5.57 -6.56 -13.94
C ASP A 129 6.19 -7.88 -13.53
N LEU A 130 5.53 -8.98 -13.87
CA LEU A 130 5.93 -10.31 -13.44
C LEU A 130 7.20 -10.80 -14.17
N LYS A 131 7.43 -10.31 -15.40
CA LYS A 131 8.63 -10.64 -16.15
C LYS A 131 9.88 -9.98 -15.57
N ARG A 132 9.73 -8.74 -15.11
CA ARG A 132 10.86 -8.00 -14.51
C ARG A 132 10.98 -8.23 -13.02
N ALA A 133 10.00 -8.87 -12.41
CA ALA A 133 9.90 -9.03 -10.96
C ALA A 133 9.97 -7.66 -10.25
N GLU A 134 9.18 -6.71 -10.74
CA GLU A 134 9.12 -5.35 -10.20
C GLU A 134 7.67 -4.87 -10.03
N ALA A 135 7.44 -4.11 -8.98
CA ALA A 135 6.19 -3.39 -8.79
C ALA A 135 6.43 -1.88 -8.96
N TYR A 136 5.47 -1.21 -9.57
CA TYR A 136 5.48 0.24 -9.78
C TYR A 136 4.24 0.86 -9.18
N PHE A 137 4.40 1.94 -8.44
CA PHE A 137 3.32 2.74 -7.89
C PHE A 137 3.31 4.08 -8.61
N ASP A 138 2.34 4.26 -9.51
CA ASP A 138 2.30 5.41 -10.43
C ASP A 138 1.21 6.40 -9.99
N ARG A 139 1.64 7.63 -9.66
CA ARG A 139 0.78 8.72 -9.26
C ARG A 139 0.64 9.81 -10.32
N ASN A 140 1.17 9.60 -11.51
CA ASN A 140 1.18 10.67 -12.53
C ASN A 140 -0.22 11.15 -12.92
N ASN A 141 -1.23 10.30 -12.78
CA ASN A 141 -2.62 10.66 -13.06
C ASN A 141 -3.52 10.55 -11.83
N SER A 142 -2.96 10.64 -10.64
CA SER A 142 -3.69 10.48 -9.38
C SER A 142 -4.42 11.76 -8.98
N ASP A 143 -3.70 12.86 -9.00
CA ASP A 143 -4.22 14.19 -8.65
C ASP A 143 -3.50 15.24 -9.49
N GLY A 144 -3.76 16.49 -9.24
CA GLY A 144 -3.09 17.59 -9.95
C GLY A 144 -1.88 18.14 -9.20
N TRP A 145 -1.56 17.59 -8.06
CA TRP A 145 -0.63 18.21 -7.12
C TRP A 145 0.72 17.50 -7.04
N SER A 146 0.71 16.17 -6.96
CA SER A 146 1.93 15.38 -6.82
C SER A 146 2.01 14.32 -7.90
N LYS A 147 3.17 14.20 -8.51
CA LYS A 147 3.43 13.22 -9.58
C LYS A 147 4.66 12.40 -9.27
N GLY A 148 4.74 11.25 -9.86
CA GLY A 148 5.91 10.40 -9.74
C GLY A 148 5.57 8.92 -9.83
N VAL A 149 6.62 8.14 -10.02
CA VAL A 149 6.54 6.68 -10.01
C VAL A 149 7.59 6.17 -9.02
N ALA A 150 7.13 5.39 -8.05
CA ALA A 150 8.02 4.66 -7.16
C ALA A 150 8.06 3.20 -7.60
N SER A 151 9.18 2.52 -7.42
CA SER A 151 9.30 1.11 -7.75
C SER A 151 10.00 0.33 -6.66
N CYS A 152 9.73 -0.97 -6.63
CA CYS A 152 10.41 -1.90 -5.74
C CYS A 152 10.48 -3.29 -6.37
N PRO A 153 11.50 -4.09 -6.04
CA PRO A 153 11.54 -5.48 -6.49
C PRO A 153 10.41 -6.29 -5.89
N LEU A 154 9.90 -7.25 -6.68
CA LEU A 154 8.92 -8.22 -6.22
C LEU A 154 9.64 -9.47 -5.73
N ASN A 155 9.57 -9.73 -4.45
CA ASN A 155 9.95 -11.02 -3.91
C ASN A 155 8.68 -11.89 -3.87
N PHE A 156 8.74 -13.06 -4.48
CA PHE A 156 7.58 -13.85 -4.92
C PHE A 156 6.66 -14.43 -3.82
N VAL A 157 6.17 -13.61 -2.92
CA VAL A 157 4.92 -13.88 -2.22
C VAL A 157 4.12 -12.58 -2.21
N LEU A 158 3.22 -12.46 -3.18
CA LEU A 158 2.41 -11.26 -3.29
C LEU A 158 1.18 -11.38 -2.40
N ILE A 159 1.32 -10.94 -1.17
CA ILE A 159 0.18 -10.65 -0.31
C ILE A 159 0.15 -9.12 -0.16
N PHE A 160 -0.85 -8.50 -0.73
CA PHE A 160 -1.03 -7.05 -0.61
C PHE A 160 -2.13 -6.77 0.39
N SER A 161 -1.81 -5.99 1.38
CA SER A 161 -2.79 -5.36 2.23
C SER A 161 -2.73 -3.86 1.98
N LEU A 162 -3.80 -3.34 1.42
CA LEU A 162 -3.96 -1.91 1.19
C LEU A 162 -4.98 -1.38 2.18
N LEU A 163 -4.52 -0.50 3.05
CA LEU A 163 -5.37 0.25 3.96
C LEU A 163 -5.49 1.68 3.42
N HIS A 164 -6.71 2.11 3.23
CA HIS A 164 -7.03 3.47 2.80
C HIS A 164 -7.88 4.15 3.84
#